data_997fbf168d87916c456dec7cc3dfd0ad
#
_entry.id   997fbf168d87916c456dec7cc3dfd0ad
#
_cell.length_a   1.000
_cell.length_b   1.000
_cell.length_c   1.000
_cell.angle_alpha   90.00
_cell.angle_beta   90.00
_cell.angle_gamma   90.00
#
_symmetry.space_group_name_H-M   'P 1'
#
loop_
_entity.id
_entity.type
_entity.pdbx_description
1 polymer ?
#
loop_
_entity_poly.entity_id
_entity_poly.type
_entity_poly.pdbx_seq_one_letter_code
_entity_poly.pdbx_strand_id
1 'polypeptide(L)'
;MRDPKLSNQRLLERLDPPLPAGEAYALAMHLFHACAGAAGMEETFGHSALIRRVFDLLSHAMPGFEPDSVDAARFAAHLRYFFVRDRDGLGLAGPAPSVVAMLEEQEPAARRLAERIRALLELRLGHSISNDEVAYLTVHLARLACDVKAASS
;
A
#
# COMPACT_ATOMS: atom_id res chain seq x y z
N MET A 1 -20.47 24.02 -1.86
CA MET A 1 -19.28 23.15 -1.96
C MET A 1 -19.70 21.74 -1.56
N ARG A 2 -19.79 20.81 -2.50
CA ARG A 2 -20.29 19.46 -2.24
C ARG A 2 -19.12 18.61 -1.75
N ASP A 3 -19.27 17.98 -0.59
CA ASP A 3 -18.28 17.10 0.00
C ASP A 3 -18.10 15.84 -0.88
N PRO A 4 -16.93 15.59 -1.47
CA PRO A 4 -16.70 14.45 -2.37
C PRO A 4 -16.84 13.10 -1.67
N LYS A 5 -16.69 13.02 -0.35
CA LYS A 5 -16.86 11.80 0.42
C LYS A 5 -18.31 11.32 0.45
N LEU A 6 -19.28 12.24 0.52
CA LEU A 6 -20.71 11.93 0.49
C LEU A 6 -21.18 11.46 -0.89
N SER A 7 -20.54 11.92 -1.96
CA SER A 7 -20.88 11.50 -3.33
C SER A 7 -20.49 10.07 -3.62
N ASN A 8 -19.30 9.64 -3.14
CA ASN A 8 -18.80 8.29 -3.38
C ASN A 8 -19.54 7.23 -2.56
N GLN A 9 -19.92 7.56 -1.33
CA GLN A 9 -20.70 6.66 -0.47
C GLN A 9 -22.09 6.38 -1.06
N ARG A 10 -22.76 7.39 -1.60
CA ARG A 10 -24.07 7.24 -2.27
C ARG A 10 -24.01 6.47 -3.59
N LEU A 11 -22.89 6.48 -4.28
CA LEU A 11 -22.67 5.67 -5.49
C LEU A 11 -22.50 4.19 -5.14
N LEU A 12 -21.77 3.90 -4.07
CA LEU A 12 -21.54 2.52 -3.61
C LEU A 12 -22.81 1.86 -3.07
N GLU A 13 -23.71 2.63 -2.44
CA GLU A 13 -25.00 2.16 -1.92
C GLU A 13 -26.02 1.83 -3.02
N ARG A 14 -25.79 2.26 -4.26
CA ARG A 14 -26.68 2.01 -5.42
C ARG A 14 -26.29 0.79 -6.25
N LEU A 15 -25.20 0.13 -5.90
CA LEU A 15 -24.77 -1.09 -6.59
C LEU A 15 -25.55 -2.30 -6.03
N ASP A 16 -26.19 -3.03 -6.92
CA ASP A 16 -26.91 -4.25 -6.58
C ASP A 16 -26.39 -5.39 -7.49
N PRO A 17 -25.70 -6.40 -6.97
CA PRO A 17 -25.38 -6.62 -5.56
C PRO A 17 -24.28 -5.66 -5.01
N PRO A 18 -24.26 -5.42 -3.68
CA PRO A 18 -23.26 -4.57 -3.08
C PRO A 18 -21.86 -5.18 -3.26
N LEU A 19 -20.89 -4.34 -3.64
CA LEU A 19 -19.51 -4.78 -3.80
C LEU A 19 -18.93 -5.25 -2.45
N PRO A 20 -18.17 -6.35 -2.43
CA PRO A 20 -17.38 -6.72 -1.27
C PRO A 20 -16.52 -5.53 -0.80
N ALA A 21 -16.31 -5.40 0.51
CA ALA A 21 -15.62 -4.25 1.09
C ALA A 21 -14.23 -3.98 0.48
N GLY A 22 -13.52 -5.05 0.09
CA GLY A 22 -12.22 -4.95 -0.60
C GLY A 22 -12.33 -4.36 -2.00
N GLU A 23 -13.35 -4.74 -2.77
CA GLU A 23 -13.59 -4.20 -4.12
C GLU A 23 -14.12 -2.77 -4.05
N ALA A 24 -14.99 -2.46 -3.09
CA ALA A 24 -15.48 -1.10 -2.85
C ALA A 24 -14.31 -0.14 -2.51
N TYR A 25 -13.35 -0.60 -1.71
CA TYR A 25 -12.16 0.19 -1.37
C TYR A 25 -11.24 0.37 -2.57
N ALA A 26 -11.00 -0.69 -3.36
CA ALA A 26 -10.21 -0.62 -4.58
C ALA A 26 -10.85 0.33 -5.60
N LEU A 27 -12.18 0.25 -5.78
CA LEU A 27 -12.92 1.15 -6.67
C LEU A 27 -12.87 2.60 -6.18
N ALA A 28 -13.05 2.84 -4.88
CA ALA A 28 -12.93 4.19 -4.29
C ALA A 28 -11.53 4.77 -4.52
N MET A 29 -10.47 3.96 -4.41
CA MET A 29 -9.11 4.36 -4.70
C MET A 29 -8.89 4.66 -6.18
N HIS A 30 -9.45 3.85 -7.09
CA HIS A 30 -9.40 4.12 -8.51
C HIS A 30 -10.12 5.43 -8.89
N LEU A 31 -11.30 5.65 -8.31
CA LEU A 31 -12.06 6.90 -8.51
C LEU A 31 -11.31 8.11 -7.94
N PHE A 32 -10.70 7.97 -6.76
CA PHE A 32 -9.90 9.03 -6.17
C PHE A 32 -8.71 9.40 -7.07
N HIS A 33 -8.00 8.40 -7.61
CA HIS A 33 -6.90 8.64 -8.54
C HIS A 33 -7.37 9.23 -9.88
N ALA A 34 -8.52 8.81 -10.39
CA ALA A 34 -9.12 9.38 -11.59
C ALA A 34 -9.54 10.85 -11.39
N CYS A 35 -10.03 11.20 -10.20
CA CYS A 35 -10.46 12.56 -9.85
C CYS A 35 -9.30 13.47 -9.42
N ALA A 36 -8.19 12.91 -8.95
CA ALA A 36 -7.02 13.69 -8.50
C ALA A 36 -6.22 14.34 -9.64
N GLY A 37 -6.75 14.27 -10.85
CA GLY A 37 -6.22 14.94 -12.03
C GLY A 37 -5.24 14.12 -12.82
N ALA A 38 -5.21 14.43 -14.10
CA ALA A 38 -4.38 13.85 -15.14
C ALA A 38 -2.87 14.17 -14.99
N ALA A 39 -2.29 13.92 -13.84
CA ALA A 39 -0.85 13.69 -13.75
C ALA A 39 -0.61 12.36 -14.46
N GLY A 40 -0.48 12.45 -15.73
CA GLY A 40 -0.20 11.49 -16.74
C GLY A 40 -0.54 10.02 -16.50
N MET A 41 -1.24 9.43 -17.43
CA MET A 41 -1.36 7.95 -17.53
C MET A 41 0.00 7.26 -17.40
N GLU A 42 1.09 7.87 -17.84
CA GLU A 42 2.45 7.36 -17.67
C GLU A 42 2.86 7.18 -16.21
N GLU A 43 2.56 8.13 -15.33
CA GLU A 43 2.86 8.04 -13.91
C GLU A 43 2.03 6.92 -13.24
N THR A 44 0.75 6.83 -13.60
CA THR A 44 -0.14 5.77 -13.10
C THR A 44 0.32 4.38 -13.57
N PHE A 45 0.75 4.24 -14.82
CA PHE A 45 1.33 3.01 -15.34
C PHE A 45 2.66 2.67 -14.66
N GLY A 46 3.51 3.67 -14.41
CA GLY A 46 4.76 3.51 -13.67
C GLY A 46 4.54 3.00 -12.25
N HIS A 47 3.58 3.56 -11.53
CA HIS A 47 3.21 3.12 -10.17
C HIS A 47 2.63 1.71 -10.17
N SER A 48 1.76 1.37 -11.12
CA SER A 48 1.20 0.02 -11.25
C SER A 48 2.26 -1.02 -11.55
N ALA A 49 3.22 -0.71 -12.41
CA ALA A 49 4.35 -1.59 -12.71
C ALA A 49 5.25 -1.78 -11.48
N LEU A 50 5.44 -0.73 -10.69
CA LEU A 50 6.25 -0.78 -9.48
C LEU A 50 5.57 -1.60 -8.38
N ILE A 51 4.26 -1.45 -8.19
CA ILE A 51 3.48 -2.30 -7.28
C ILE A 51 3.59 -3.77 -7.67
N ARG A 52 3.51 -4.07 -8.96
CA ARG A 52 3.68 -5.45 -9.46
C ARG A 52 5.04 -6.02 -9.11
N ARG A 53 6.13 -5.26 -9.27
CA ARG A 53 7.47 -5.68 -8.86
C ARG A 53 7.60 -5.90 -7.36
N VAL A 54 6.95 -5.06 -6.56
CA VAL A 54 6.87 -5.28 -5.10
C VAL A 54 6.15 -6.59 -4.81
N PHE A 55 5.06 -6.88 -5.49
CA PHE A 55 4.31 -8.14 -5.32
C PHE A 55 5.12 -9.37 -5.74
N ASP A 56 5.89 -9.28 -6.83
CA ASP A 56 6.82 -10.33 -7.23
C ASP A 56 7.84 -10.60 -6.12
N LEU A 57 8.39 -9.54 -5.52
CA LEU A 57 9.30 -9.66 -4.38
C LEU A 57 8.62 -10.30 -3.16
N LEU A 58 7.38 -9.93 -2.85
CA LEU A 58 6.60 -10.52 -1.76
C LEU A 58 6.32 -12.00 -2.00
N SER A 59 5.95 -12.37 -3.22
CA SER A 59 5.69 -13.78 -3.59
C SER A 59 6.91 -14.67 -3.40
N HIS A 60 8.11 -14.14 -3.64
CA HIS A 60 9.35 -14.89 -3.41
C HIS A 60 9.79 -14.91 -1.95
N ALA A 61 9.52 -13.85 -1.20
CA ALA A 61 10.01 -13.68 0.16
C ALA A 61 9.04 -14.21 1.24
N MET A 62 7.78 -14.38 0.90
CA MET A 62 6.70 -14.72 1.82
C MET A 62 5.89 -15.91 1.29
N PRO A 63 6.25 -17.14 1.64
CA PRO A 63 5.48 -18.32 1.24
C PRO A 63 4.01 -18.20 1.69
N GLY A 64 3.09 -18.49 0.78
CA GLY A 64 1.65 -18.35 1.03
C GLY A 64 1.08 -16.95 0.73
N PHE A 65 1.90 -16.00 0.29
CA PHE A 65 1.40 -14.71 -0.19
C PHE A 65 0.63 -14.90 -1.49
N GLU A 66 -0.62 -14.42 -1.51
CA GLU A 66 -1.49 -14.46 -2.69
C GLU A 66 -1.73 -13.03 -3.21
N PRO A 67 -1.24 -12.70 -4.42
CA PRO A 67 -1.37 -11.35 -5.00
C PRO A 67 -2.81 -10.85 -5.17
N ASP A 68 -3.76 -11.77 -5.34
CA ASP A 68 -5.18 -11.47 -5.54
C ASP A 68 -5.99 -11.46 -4.23
N SER A 69 -5.32 -11.60 -3.10
CA SER A 69 -5.98 -11.58 -1.79
C SER A 69 -6.41 -10.16 -1.37
N VAL A 70 -7.38 -10.09 -0.45
CA VAL A 70 -7.82 -8.82 0.15
C VAL A 70 -6.67 -8.11 0.87
N ASP A 71 -5.80 -8.87 1.52
CA ASP A 71 -4.64 -8.33 2.24
C ASP A 71 -3.58 -7.76 1.30
N ALA A 72 -3.36 -8.41 0.17
CA ALA A 72 -2.52 -7.88 -0.91
C ALA A 72 -3.10 -6.58 -1.49
N ALA A 73 -4.42 -6.52 -1.74
CA ALA A 73 -5.08 -5.31 -2.21
C ALA A 73 -4.98 -4.16 -1.20
N ARG A 74 -5.08 -4.46 0.09
CA ARG A 74 -4.88 -3.48 1.17
C ARG A 74 -3.44 -2.96 1.19
N PHE A 75 -2.46 -3.83 1.04
CA PHE A 75 -1.06 -3.43 0.97
C PHE A 75 -0.78 -2.58 -0.28
N ALA A 76 -1.33 -2.94 -1.44
CA ALA A 76 -1.24 -2.14 -2.66
C ALA A 76 -1.82 -0.73 -2.48
N ALA A 77 -2.92 -0.60 -1.74
CA ALA A 77 -3.50 0.69 -1.41
C ALA A 77 -2.54 1.56 -0.58
N HIS A 78 -1.83 0.98 0.39
CA HIS A 78 -0.81 1.71 1.16
C HIS A 78 0.34 2.20 0.28
N LEU A 79 0.80 1.39 -0.67
CA LEU A 79 1.82 1.81 -1.64
C LEU A 79 1.32 2.96 -2.53
N ARG A 80 0.06 2.93 -2.97
CA ARG A 80 -0.53 4.03 -3.73
C ARG A 80 -0.59 5.32 -2.93
N TYR A 81 -0.96 5.26 -1.65
CA TYR A 81 -0.91 6.41 -0.76
C TYR A 81 0.52 6.95 -0.59
N PHE A 82 1.49 6.06 -0.47
CA PHE A 82 2.89 6.45 -0.46
C PHE A 82 3.25 7.25 -1.72
N PHE A 83 2.92 6.77 -2.92
CA PHE A 83 3.23 7.47 -4.17
C PHE A 83 2.56 8.85 -4.25
N VAL A 84 1.33 8.99 -3.75
CA VAL A 84 0.64 10.29 -3.72
C VAL A 84 1.37 11.26 -2.78
N ARG A 85 1.74 10.83 -1.58
CA ARG A 85 2.49 11.67 -0.64
C ARG A 85 3.86 12.04 -1.18
N ASP A 86 4.54 11.09 -1.79
CA ASP A 86 5.86 11.29 -2.38
C ASP A 86 5.82 12.33 -3.49
N ARG A 87 4.88 12.22 -4.42
CA ARG A 87 4.65 13.18 -5.48
C ARG A 87 4.35 14.58 -4.94
N ASP A 88 3.52 14.68 -3.92
CA ASP A 88 3.07 15.95 -3.36
C ASP A 88 4.07 16.53 -2.35
N GLY A 89 5.19 15.85 -2.10
CA GLY A 89 6.21 16.26 -1.13
C GLY A 89 5.73 16.25 0.32
N LEU A 90 4.70 15.45 0.62
CA LEU A 90 4.12 15.36 1.95
C LEU A 90 4.88 14.32 2.77
N GLY A 91 5.49 14.75 3.86
CA GLY A 91 6.10 13.86 4.84
C GLY A 91 5.04 13.09 5.63
N LEU A 92 5.35 11.83 5.96
CA LEU A 92 4.58 11.03 6.91
C LEU A 92 5.29 11.03 8.25
N ALA A 93 4.57 11.33 9.33
CA ALA A 93 5.05 11.05 10.67
C ALA A 93 5.04 9.52 10.88
N GLY A 94 6.20 8.95 11.19
CA GLY A 94 6.34 7.52 11.41
C GLY A 94 5.65 7.04 12.69
N PRO A 95 5.57 5.71 12.86
CA PRO A 95 5.09 5.12 14.12
C PRO A 95 5.98 5.55 15.29
N ALA A 96 5.44 5.48 16.51
CA ALA A 96 6.20 5.79 17.71
C ALA A 96 7.50 4.96 17.76
N PRO A 97 8.64 5.52 18.18
CA PRO A 97 9.92 4.80 18.21
C PRO A 97 9.88 3.48 18.99
N SER A 98 9.06 3.40 20.04
CA SER A 98 8.83 2.16 20.81
C SER A 98 8.17 1.06 19.97
N VAL A 99 7.27 1.42 19.08
CA VAL A 99 6.62 0.47 18.15
C VAL A 99 7.63 -0.03 17.12
N VAL A 100 8.46 0.86 16.60
CA VAL A 100 9.52 0.50 15.65
C VAL A 100 10.50 -0.47 16.28
N ALA A 101 11.00 -0.18 17.49
CA ALA A 101 11.92 -1.05 18.21
C ALA A 101 11.32 -2.43 18.48
N MET A 102 10.07 -2.50 18.91
CA MET A 102 9.35 -3.75 19.13
C MET A 102 9.24 -4.58 17.84
N LEU A 103 8.90 -3.94 16.72
CA LEU A 103 8.79 -4.62 15.42
C LEU A 103 10.14 -5.13 14.91
N GLU A 104 11.21 -4.35 15.10
CA GLU A 104 12.58 -4.76 14.73
C GLU A 104 13.02 -6.00 15.51
N GLU A 105 12.63 -6.10 16.77
CA GLU A 105 12.94 -7.25 17.63
C GLU A 105 12.06 -8.46 17.33
N GLN A 106 10.75 -8.26 17.19
CA GLN A 106 9.79 -9.37 17.03
C GLN A 106 9.59 -9.81 15.59
N GLU A 107 9.71 -8.89 14.63
CA GLU A 107 9.47 -9.14 13.20
C GLU A 107 10.66 -8.67 12.32
N PRO A 108 11.88 -9.18 12.58
CA PRO A 108 13.06 -8.75 11.83
C PRO A 108 12.97 -9.09 10.33
N ALA A 109 12.19 -10.12 9.97
CA ALA A 109 11.94 -10.45 8.57
C ALA A 109 11.14 -9.36 7.84
N ALA A 110 10.14 -8.78 8.49
CA ALA A 110 9.35 -7.67 7.94
C ALA A 110 10.24 -6.43 7.73
N ARG A 111 11.14 -6.13 8.66
CA ARG A 111 12.09 -5.02 8.51
C ARG A 111 13.03 -5.23 7.32
N ARG A 112 13.65 -6.41 7.20
CA ARG A 112 14.51 -6.73 6.04
C ARG A 112 13.77 -6.62 4.72
N LEU A 113 12.51 -7.05 4.68
CA LEU A 113 11.69 -6.96 3.50
C LEU A 113 11.32 -5.50 3.17
N ALA A 114 11.03 -4.67 4.17
CA ALA A 114 10.80 -3.25 4.01
C ALA A 114 12.03 -2.54 3.40
N GLU A 115 13.25 -2.87 3.86
CA GLU A 115 14.48 -2.31 3.28
C GLU A 115 14.72 -2.75 1.82
N ARG A 116 14.35 -3.98 1.46
CA ARG A 116 14.40 -4.44 0.07
C ARG A 116 13.41 -3.69 -0.81
N ILE A 117 12.20 -3.46 -0.32
CA ILE A 117 11.19 -2.64 -1.01
C ILE A 117 11.69 -1.20 -1.13
N ARG A 118 12.24 -0.63 -0.07
CA ARG A 118 12.86 0.71 -0.11
C ARG A 118 13.88 0.82 -1.23
N ALA A 119 14.83 -0.09 -1.31
CA ALA A 119 15.86 -0.08 -2.36
C ALA A 119 15.25 -0.14 -3.77
N LEU A 120 14.23 -0.96 -3.97
CA LEU A 120 13.50 -1.06 -5.23
C LEU A 120 12.79 0.26 -5.59
N LEU A 121 12.13 0.89 -4.61
CA LEU A 121 11.42 2.15 -4.80
C LEU A 121 12.39 3.30 -5.08
N GLU A 122 13.46 3.43 -4.30
CA GLU A 122 14.49 4.48 -4.49
C GLU A 122 15.16 4.40 -5.85
N LEU A 123 15.46 3.18 -6.31
CA LEU A 123 16.03 2.96 -7.65
C LEU A 123 15.11 3.49 -8.76
N ARG A 124 13.80 3.39 -8.58
CA ARG A 124 12.82 3.79 -9.60
C ARG A 124 12.37 5.24 -9.48
N LEU A 125 12.29 5.75 -8.27
CA LEU A 125 11.88 7.13 -8.00
C LEU A 125 13.05 8.12 -8.15
N GLY A 126 14.30 7.66 -8.02
CA GLY A 126 15.50 8.48 -8.19
C GLY A 126 15.84 9.35 -6.98
N HIS A 127 15.21 9.11 -5.84
CA HIS A 127 15.50 9.81 -4.58
C HIS A 127 15.33 8.88 -3.37
N SER A 128 15.86 9.28 -2.23
CA SER A 128 15.79 8.51 -0.99
C SER A 128 14.42 8.59 -0.33
N ILE A 129 14.02 7.48 0.29
CA ILE A 129 12.78 7.34 1.07
C ILE A 129 13.12 7.49 2.55
N SER A 130 12.30 8.24 3.29
CA SER A 130 12.52 8.51 4.71
C SER A 130 12.45 7.23 5.57
N ASN A 131 13.13 7.24 6.70
CA ASN A 131 13.07 6.16 7.67
C ASN A 131 11.66 5.98 8.25
N ASP A 132 10.87 7.05 8.34
CA ASP A 132 9.48 6.99 8.80
C ASP A 132 8.59 6.22 7.82
N GLU A 133 8.77 6.40 6.52
CA GLU A 133 8.08 5.61 5.49
C GLU A 133 8.49 4.14 5.54
N VAL A 134 9.77 3.84 5.76
CA VAL A 134 10.26 2.47 5.91
C VAL A 134 9.70 1.81 7.17
N ALA A 135 9.62 2.54 8.27
CA ALA A 135 9.00 2.05 9.50
C ALA A 135 7.50 1.74 9.28
N TYR A 136 6.81 2.58 8.53
CA TYR A 136 5.41 2.38 8.16
C TYR A 136 5.22 1.14 7.27
N LEU A 137 6.08 0.96 6.27
CA LEU A 137 6.12 -0.25 5.45
C LEU A 137 6.36 -1.50 6.31
N THR A 138 7.25 -1.43 7.29
CA THR A 138 7.53 -2.54 8.21
C THR A 138 6.28 -2.97 8.98
N VAL A 139 5.51 -2.01 9.51
CA VAL A 139 4.23 -2.28 10.19
C VAL A 139 3.26 -3.02 9.27
N HIS A 140 3.09 -2.54 8.04
CA HIS A 140 2.18 -3.16 7.09
C HIS A 140 2.63 -4.54 6.63
N LEU A 141 3.93 -4.75 6.46
CA LEU A 141 4.50 -6.05 6.10
C LEU A 141 4.38 -7.06 7.25
N ALA A 142 4.59 -6.64 8.49
CA ALA A 142 4.39 -7.48 9.66
C ALA A 142 2.93 -7.94 9.76
N ARG A 143 1.98 -7.04 9.54
CA ARG A 143 0.56 -7.38 9.49
C ARG A 143 0.25 -8.37 8.37
N LEU A 144 0.70 -8.08 7.16
CA LEU A 144 0.52 -8.97 6.00
C LEU A 144 1.06 -10.37 6.28
N ALA A 145 2.23 -10.49 6.90
CA ALA A 145 2.82 -11.77 7.28
C ALA A 145 1.98 -12.53 8.31
N CYS A 146 1.36 -11.83 9.27
CA CYS A 146 0.43 -12.43 10.22
C CYS A 146 -0.83 -12.96 9.53
N ASP A 147 -1.40 -12.18 8.60
CA ASP A 147 -2.61 -12.54 7.86
C ASP A 147 -2.35 -13.77 6.96
N VAL A 148 -1.18 -13.83 6.29
CA VAL A 148 -0.76 -14.99 5.49
C VAL A 148 -0.60 -16.25 6.34
N LYS A 149 0.01 -16.16 7.53
CA LYS A 149 0.16 -17.28 8.46
C LYS A 149 -1.21 -17.79 8.95
N ALA A 150 -2.12 -16.88 9.28
CA ALA A 150 -3.47 -17.23 9.74
C ALA A 150 -4.29 -17.94 8.66
N ALA A 151 -4.14 -17.56 7.39
CA ALA A 151 -4.83 -18.20 6.26
C ALA A 151 -4.27 -19.60 5.93
N SER A 152 -3.05 -19.91 6.37
CA SER A 152 -2.37 -21.18 6.13
C SER A 152 -2.56 -22.20 7.27
N SER A 153 -3.24 -21.82 8.33
CA SER A 153 -3.53 -22.67 9.51
C SER A 153 -4.94 -23.22 9.47
#